data_386fe2dd9aa105f64816869f04af03e1
#
_entry.id   386fe2dd9aa105f64816869f04af03e1
#
_cell.length_a   1.000
_cell.length_b   1.000
_cell.length_c   1.000
_cell.angle_alpha   90.00
_cell.angle_beta   90.00
_cell.angle_gamma   90.00
#
_symmetry.space_group_name_H-M   'P 1'
#
loop_
_entity.id
_entity.type
_entity.pdbx_description
1 polymer ?
#
loop_
_entity_poly.entity_id
_entity_poly.type
_entity_poly.pdbx_seq_one_letter_code
_entity_poly.pdbx_strand_id
1 'polypeptide(L)'
;MKNLTPLILLLFSLATSSCGQFYKLEKSTNWEELYESANTYYNAGEYSKAIILYDKVLPVIRGSEKAELADFNYAYSHFRMKRYIEAAGYFNTFYQTYNRSPLAEEALFMNAYSLYLDAPDYNLDQKSSHDAVNAIQLFISRFPESDSFERATAMIDDLQIRFEEKAYQESLLYLKLTEGLYPGEFYRACIINFQNFAKNYPDSKHNEELGFKLVEVTLAYGERSVFDKKEERLNDVSKYADQFKRRYPESKYLGSIETLIKKSQTELVAHLKVKKEYEEQLAKAKLDADAAKINQPEATTELTTEIKNN
;
A
#
# COMPACT_ATOMS: atom_id res chain seq x y z
N MET A 1 30.67 -52.86 -9.03
CA MET A 1 29.55 -52.31 -8.24
C MET A 1 29.38 -52.96 -6.84
N LYS A 2 30.34 -53.77 -6.35
CA LYS A 2 30.21 -54.54 -5.10
C LYS A 2 30.67 -53.84 -3.82
N ASN A 3 31.24 -52.63 -3.89
CA ASN A 3 31.85 -51.95 -2.69
C ASN A 3 31.10 -50.65 -2.29
N LEU A 4 29.95 -50.34 -2.87
CA LEU A 4 29.20 -49.11 -2.52
C LEU A 4 28.28 -49.29 -1.30
N THR A 5 27.80 -50.54 -1.09
CA THR A 5 26.89 -50.87 0.03
C THR A 5 27.51 -50.66 1.43
N PRO A 6 28.76 -51.06 1.73
CA PRO A 6 29.33 -50.81 3.06
C PRO A 6 29.60 -49.33 3.32
N LEU A 7 29.90 -48.53 2.28
CA LEU A 7 30.12 -47.09 2.41
C LEU A 7 28.81 -46.36 2.72
N ILE A 8 27.70 -46.76 2.10
CA ILE A 8 26.37 -46.21 2.38
C ILE A 8 25.86 -46.58 3.78
N LEU A 9 26.14 -47.83 4.23
CA LEU A 9 25.83 -48.26 5.58
C LEU A 9 26.66 -47.52 6.65
N LEU A 10 27.94 -47.23 6.36
CA LEU A 10 28.78 -46.44 7.25
C LEU A 10 28.31 -44.98 7.36
N LEU A 11 27.92 -44.36 6.25
CA LEU A 11 27.33 -43.01 6.22
C LEU A 11 26.00 -42.94 6.98
N PHE A 12 25.18 -43.98 6.88
CA PHE A 12 23.89 -44.05 7.58
C PHE A 12 24.07 -44.23 9.11
N SER A 13 25.09 -44.99 9.55
CA SER A 13 25.40 -45.16 10.99
C SER A 13 25.93 -43.88 11.65
N LEU A 14 26.64 -43.03 10.90
CA LEU A 14 27.14 -41.73 11.39
C LEU A 14 26.00 -40.71 11.57
N ALA A 15 24.95 -40.75 10.72
CA ALA A 15 23.81 -39.85 10.81
C ALA A 15 22.93 -40.15 12.04
N THR A 16 22.83 -41.40 12.49
CA THR A 16 21.96 -41.75 13.64
C THR A 16 22.61 -41.39 14.99
N SER A 17 23.94 -41.29 15.08
CA SER A 17 24.64 -40.94 16.32
C SER A 17 24.43 -39.48 16.74
N SER A 18 24.28 -38.55 15.79
CA SER A 18 24.15 -37.11 16.06
C SER A 18 22.78 -36.75 16.71
N CYS A 19 21.69 -37.42 16.37
CA CYS A 19 20.40 -37.18 16.99
C CYS A 19 20.32 -37.52 18.47
N GLY A 20 21.06 -38.57 18.91
CA GLY A 20 21.06 -39.02 20.32
C GLY A 20 21.76 -38.06 21.26
N GLN A 21 22.81 -37.38 20.79
CA GLN A 21 23.54 -36.37 21.58
C GLN A 21 22.75 -35.10 21.78
N PHE A 22 22.12 -34.58 20.71
CA PHE A 22 21.28 -33.38 20.80
C PHE A 22 20.13 -33.57 21.78
N TYR A 23 19.42 -34.70 21.74
CA TYR A 23 18.33 -35.01 22.66
C TYR A 23 18.75 -35.03 24.15
N LYS A 24 19.99 -35.42 24.45
CA LYS A 24 20.55 -35.36 25.83
C LYS A 24 20.79 -33.90 26.23
N LEU A 25 21.37 -33.10 25.34
CA LEU A 25 21.57 -31.65 25.55
C LEU A 25 20.25 -30.92 25.76
N GLU A 26 19.25 -31.22 24.93
CA GLU A 26 17.90 -30.63 25.06
C GLU A 26 17.27 -30.88 26.45
N LYS A 27 17.65 -31.96 27.13
CA LYS A 27 17.20 -32.30 28.49
C LYS A 27 18.15 -31.81 29.60
N SER A 28 19.30 -31.28 29.25
CA SER A 28 20.28 -30.78 30.22
C SER A 28 19.71 -29.54 30.94
N THR A 29 20.02 -29.42 32.20
CA THR A 29 19.80 -28.22 33.04
C THR A 29 21.07 -27.41 33.26
N ASN A 30 22.19 -27.92 32.78
CA ASN A 30 23.47 -27.23 32.87
C ASN A 30 23.55 -26.11 31.82
N TRP A 31 23.36 -24.86 32.25
CA TRP A 31 23.32 -23.71 31.37
C TRP A 31 24.65 -23.44 30.66
N GLU A 32 25.80 -23.74 31.27
CA GLU A 32 27.12 -23.59 30.63
C GLU A 32 27.27 -24.54 29.46
N GLU A 33 26.90 -25.82 29.65
CA GLU A 33 26.91 -26.83 28.60
C GLU A 33 25.91 -26.44 27.46
N LEU A 34 24.73 -25.92 27.79
CA LEU A 34 23.74 -25.46 26.82
C LEU A 34 24.27 -24.27 26.01
N TYR A 35 24.90 -23.29 26.65
CA TYR A 35 25.48 -22.11 26.00
C TYR A 35 26.60 -22.49 25.02
N GLU A 36 27.60 -23.28 25.47
CA GLU A 36 28.71 -23.70 24.61
C GLU A 36 28.22 -24.59 23.43
N SER A 37 27.24 -25.44 23.69
CA SER A 37 26.63 -26.25 22.64
C SER A 37 25.81 -25.42 21.66
N ALA A 38 25.05 -24.40 22.11
CA ALA A 38 24.31 -23.46 21.25
C ALA A 38 25.27 -22.74 20.30
N ASN A 39 26.37 -22.20 20.81
CA ASN A 39 27.43 -21.58 20.00
C ASN A 39 28.05 -22.55 19.00
N THR A 40 28.30 -23.79 19.42
CA THR A 40 28.85 -24.85 18.55
C THR A 40 27.89 -25.14 17.38
N TYR A 41 26.58 -25.30 17.63
CA TYR A 41 25.60 -25.52 16.59
C TYR A 41 25.41 -24.29 15.69
N TYR A 42 25.46 -23.08 16.27
CA TYR A 42 25.43 -21.83 15.52
C TYR A 42 26.58 -21.74 14.51
N ASN A 43 27.83 -21.99 14.99
CA ASN A 43 29.02 -21.95 14.16
C ASN A 43 29.05 -23.07 13.11
N ALA A 44 28.41 -24.19 13.37
CA ALA A 44 28.23 -25.29 12.42
C ALA A 44 27.11 -25.03 11.39
N GLY A 45 26.37 -23.92 11.49
CA GLY A 45 25.22 -23.62 10.62
C GLY A 45 23.94 -24.41 10.95
N GLU A 46 23.94 -25.15 12.08
CA GLU A 46 22.79 -25.92 12.54
C GLU A 46 21.81 -25.04 13.35
N TYR A 47 21.34 -23.96 12.73
CA TYR A 47 20.60 -22.88 13.38
C TYR A 47 19.34 -23.34 14.12
N SER A 48 18.63 -24.35 13.61
CA SER A 48 17.44 -24.87 14.29
C SER A 48 17.77 -25.46 15.66
N LYS A 49 18.91 -26.16 15.79
CA LYS A 49 19.38 -26.71 17.06
C LYS A 49 19.89 -25.59 17.97
N ALA A 50 20.62 -24.63 17.41
CA ALA A 50 21.10 -23.46 18.15
C ALA A 50 19.94 -22.68 18.79
N ILE A 51 18.86 -22.41 18.04
CA ILE A 51 17.65 -21.75 18.55
C ILE A 51 17.09 -22.48 19.77
N ILE A 52 16.89 -23.79 19.69
CA ILE A 52 16.33 -24.59 20.80
C ILE A 52 17.18 -24.48 22.07
N LEU A 53 18.50 -24.44 21.92
CA LEU A 53 19.41 -24.33 23.08
C LEU A 53 19.46 -22.87 23.59
N TYR A 54 19.47 -21.87 22.70
CA TYR A 54 19.40 -20.46 23.10
C TYR A 54 18.10 -20.15 23.84
N ASP A 55 16.95 -20.68 23.40
CA ASP A 55 15.67 -20.52 24.09
C ASP A 55 15.74 -20.92 25.58
N LYS A 56 16.54 -21.94 25.88
CA LYS A 56 16.70 -22.43 27.26
C LYS A 56 17.70 -21.63 28.05
N VAL A 57 18.80 -21.22 27.43
CA VAL A 57 19.91 -20.61 28.17
C VAL A 57 19.75 -19.11 28.35
N LEU A 58 19.15 -18.40 27.38
CA LEU A 58 19.00 -16.93 27.42
C LEU A 58 18.30 -16.40 28.68
N PRO A 59 17.20 -17.01 29.17
CA PRO A 59 16.58 -16.56 30.41
C PRO A 59 17.50 -16.70 31.64
N VAL A 60 18.39 -17.67 31.65
CA VAL A 60 19.29 -17.97 32.77
C VAL A 60 20.49 -17.04 32.79
N ILE A 61 21.07 -16.73 31.62
CA ILE A 61 22.29 -15.93 31.51
C ILE A 61 22.02 -14.41 31.39
N ARG A 62 20.76 -13.98 31.44
CA ARG A 62 20.40 -12.58 31.33
C ARG A 62 21.20 -11.70 32.29
N GLY A 63 21.82 -10.66 31.73
CA GLY A 63 22.65 -9.72 32.49
C GLY A 63 24.09 -10.18 32.72
N SER A 64 24.49 -11.36 32.24
CA SER A 64 25.89 -11.79 32.23
C SER A 64 26.62 -11.31 30.96
N GLU A 65 27.95 -11.35 30.96
CA GLU A 65 28.78 -11.02 29.78
C GLU A 65 28.49 -11.93 28.57
N LYS A 66 27.97 -13.14 28.82
CA LYS A 66 27.64 -14.11 27.76
C LYS A 66 26.29 -13.79 27.06
N ALA A 67 25.42 -13.03 27.72
CA ALA A 67 24.06 -12.76 27.21
C ALA A 67 24.07 -11.98 25.90
N GLU A 68 24.93 -10.98 25.77
CA GLU A 68 25.00 -10.13 24.58
C GLU A 68 25.27 -10.94 23.31
N LEU A 69 26.32 -11.75 23.29
CA LEU A 69 26.67 -12.58 22.14
C LEU A 69 25.60 -13.66 21.87
N ALA A 70 25.01 -14.23 22.92
CA ALA A 70 23.96 -15.23 22.78
C ALA A 70 22.68 -14.63 22.14
N ASP A 71 22.23 -13.45 22.59
CA ASP A 71 21.08 -12.74 22.02
C ASP A 71 21.31 -12.40 20.54
N PHE A 72 22.52 -11.97 20.20
CA PHE A 72 22.88 -11.65 18.83
C PHE A 72 22.88 -12.89 17.92
N ASN A 73 23.53 -13.98 18.36
CA ASN A 73 23.58 -15.25 17.62
C ASN A 73 22.19 -15.88 17.50
N TYR A 74 21.35 -15.72 18.51
CA TYR A 74 19.95 -16.16 18.48
C TYR A 74 19.17 -15.43 17.40
N ALA A 75 19.26 -14.10 17.35
CA ALA A 75 18.64 -13.30 16.30
C ALA A 75 19.13 -13.71 14.90
N TYR A 76 20.43 -13.91 14.74
CA TYR A 76 21.02 -14.39 13.49
C TYR A 76 20.56 -15.81 13.13
N SER A 77 20.37 -16.68 14.10
CA SER A 77 19.86 -18.04 13.86
C SER A 77 18.46 -18.00 13.22
N HIS A 78 17.57 -17.13 13.72
CA HIS A 78 16.26 -16.90 13.12
C HIS A 78 16.38 -16.34 11.70
N PHE A 79 17.25 -15.36 11.49
CA PHE A 79 17.51 -14.81 10.16
C PHE A 79 17.98 -15.88 9.16
N ARG A 80 18.94 -16.73 9.55
CA ARG A 80 19.45 -17.82 8.71
C ARG A 80 18.40 -18.88 8.42
N MET A 81 17.42 -19.06 9.30
CA MET A 81 16.26 -19.92 9.11
C MET A 81 15.15 -19.23 8.26
N LYS A 82 15.40 -18.02 7.73
CA LYS A 82 14.45 -17.18 6.98
C LYS A 82 13.17 -16.83 7.78
N ARG A 83 13.25 -16.83 9.10
CA ARG A 83 12.21 -16.35 10.01
C ARG A 83 12.41 -14.86 10.21
N TYR A 84 12.10 -14.09 9.16
CA TYR A 84 12.52 -12.69 9.08
C TYR A 84 11.81 -11.79 10.09
N ILE A 85 10.52 -11.98 10.33
CA ILE A 85 9.77 -11.20 11.32
C ILE A 85 10.33 -11.41 12.72
N GLU A 86 10.55 -12.67 13.11
CA GLU A 86 11.13 -13.01 14.42
C GLU A 86 12.55 -12.48 14.55
N ALA A 87 13.37 -12.65 13.51
CA ALA A 87 14.74 -12.13 13.48
C ALA A 87 14.75 -10.60 13.66
N ALA A 88 13.88 -9.88 12.96
CA ALA A 88 13.74 -8.43 13.10
C ALA A 88 13.41 -8.04 14.54
N GLY A 89 12.45 -8.74 15.17
CA GLY A 89 12.09 -8.51 16.56
C GLY A 89 13.27 -8.72 17.52
N TYR A 90 14.03 -9.79 17.36
CA TYR A 90 15.19 -10.09 18.21
C TYR A 90 16.35 -9.10 17.99
N PHE A 91 16.65 -8.72 16.74
CA PHE A 91 17.65 -7.68 16.46
C PHE A 91 17.25 -6.32 17.02
N ASN A 92 15.99 -5.95 16.94
CA ASN A 92 15.50 -4.71 17.55
C ASN A 92 15.62 -4.76 19.09
N THR A 93 15.26 -5.88 19.72
CA THR A 93 15.41 -6.09 21.16
C THR A 93 16.88 -6.01 21.57
N PHE A 94 17.78 -6.63 20.78
CA PHE A 94 19.22 -6.52 20.99
C PHE A 94 19.69 -5.06 20.98
N TYR A 95 19.34 -4.30 19.94
CA TYR A 95 19.70 -2.88 19.83
C TYR A 95 19.18 -2.05 21.00
N GLN A 96 17.96 -2.29 21.44
CA GLN A 96 17.39 -1.58 22.60
C GLN A 96 18.11 -1.92 23.92
N THR A 97 18.54 -3.16 24.07
CA THR A 97 19.20 -3.65 25.30
C THR A 97 20.69 -3.28 25.34
N TYR A 98 21.38 -3.42 24.20
CA TYR A 98 22.83 -3.28 24.09
C TYR A 98 23.22 -2.15 23.11
N ASN A 99 22.61 -0.97 23.23
CA ASN A 99 22.80 0.15 22.31
C ASN A 99 24.21 0.74 22.26
N ARG A 100 25.09 0.34 23.18
CA ARG A 100 26.51 0.72 23.22
C ARG A 100 27.44 -0.41 22.77
N SER A 101 26.88 -1.54 22.40
CA SER A 101 27.64 -2.68 21.89
C SER A 101 28.29 -2.33 20.54
N PRO A 102 29.49 -2.87 20.25
CA PRO A 102 30.04 -2.86 18.90
C PRO A 102 29.11 -3.52 17.85
N LEU A 103 28.23 -4.42 18.29
CA LEU A 103 27.25 -5.11 17.44
C LEU A 103 25.93 -4.34 17.26
N ALA A 104 25.76 -3.19 17.94
CA ALA A 104 24.51 -2.43 17.91
C ALA A 104 24.15 -1.90 16.51
N GLU A 105 25.14 -1.41 15.77
CA GLU A 105 24.95 -0.94 14.39
C GLU A 105 24.49 -2.10 13.49
N GLU A 106 25.19 -3.23 13.53
CA GLU A 106 24.84 -4.42 12.75
C GLU A 106 23.45 -4.95 13.14
N ALA A 107 23.12 -4.98 14.42
CA ALA A 107 21.81 -5.42 14.89
C ALA A 107 20.68 -4.52 14.34
N LEU A 108 20.85 -3.19 14.37
CA LEU A 108 19.83 -2.27 13.84
C LEU A 108 19.71 -2.39 12.32
N PHE A 109 20.82 -2.58 11.60
CA PHE A 109 20.79 -2.88 10.17
C PHE A 109 20.08 -4.21 9.88
N MET A 110 20.38 -5.26 10.63
CA MET A 110 19.78 -6.59 10.45
C MET A 110 18.29 -6.62 10.82
N ASN A 111 17.85 -5.78 11.77
CA ASN A 111 16.42 -5.54 12.00
C ASN A 111 15.76 -5.00 10.74
N ALA A 112 16.28 -3.92 10.18
CA ALA A 112 15.77 -3.29 8.96
C ALA A 112 15.82 -4.24 7.75
N TYR A 113 16.93 -4.94 7.57
CA TYR A 113 17.12 -5.88 6.48
C TYR A 113 16.19 -7.09 6.56
N SER A 114 15.93 -7.58 7.76
CA SER A 114 14.98 -8.69 7.96
C SER A 114 13.57 -8.27 7.59
N LEU A 115 13.11 -7.08 8.01
CA LEU A 115 11.79 -6.54 7.62
C LEU A 115 11.70 -6.31 6.10
N TYR A 116 12.77 -5.82 5.46
CA TYR A 116 12.83 -5.66 4.03
C TYR A 116 12.68 -7.00 3.28
N LEU A 117 13.33 -8.06 3.77
CA LEU A 117 13.22 -9.40 3.17
C LEU A 117 11.85 -10.05 3.40
N ASP A 118 11.12 -9.63 4.44
CA ASP A 118 9.75 -10.06 4.71
C ASP A 118 8.71 -9.24 3.94
N ALA A 119 9.10 -8.07 3.43
CA ALA A 119 8.20 -7.19 2.70
C ALA A 119 7.66 -7.88 1.44
N PRO A 120 6.32 -7.95 1.30
CA PRO A 120 5.69 -8.67 0.21
C PRO A 120 5.79 -7.92 -1.12
N ASP A 121 5.45 -8.62 -2.21
CA ASP A 121 5.25 -8.01 -3.52
C ASP A 121 4.08 -7.01 -3.50
N TYR A 122 4.05 -6.10 -4.49
CA TYR A 122 3.09 -5.00 -4.58
C TYR A 122 1.62 -5.41 -4.53
N ASN A 123 1.26 -6.62 -4.97
CA ASN A 123 -0.12 -7.11 -5.05
C ASN A 123 -0.71 -7.55 -3.69
N LEU A 124 0.11 -7.62 -2.64
CA LEU A 124 -0.28 -7.98 -1.29
C LEU A 124 -0.43 -6.73 -0.39
N ASP A 125 -0.83 -6.93 0.86
CA ASP A 125 -0.87 -5.86 1.86
C ASP A 125 0.53 -5.32 2.13
N GLN A 126 0.68 -3.99 2.15
CA GLN A 126 1.99 -3.33 2.26
C GLN A 126 2.34 -2.87 3.67
N LYS A 127 1.63 -3.35 4.69
CA LYS A 127 1.93 -2.96 6.09
C LYS A 127 3.36 -3.32 6.47
N SER A 128 3.80 -4.55 6.18
CA SER A 128 5.18 -4.99 6.44
C SER A 128 6.21 -4.15 5.68
N SER A 129 5.89 -3.72 4.45
CA SER A 129 6.77 -2.84 3.67
C SER A 129 6.92 -1.46 4.31
N HIS A 130 5.86 -0.88 4.87
CA HIS A 130 5.94 0.37 5.62
C HIS A 130 6.74 0.21 6.92
N ASP A 131 6.58 -0.91 7.63
CA ASP A 131 7.37 -1.21 8.82
C ASP A 131 8.86 -1.34 8.47
N ALA A 132 9.19 -1.94 7.31
CA ALA A 132 10.56 -2.00 6.79
C ALA A 132 11.13 -0.60 6.49
N VAL A 133 10.38 0.28 5.80
CA VAL A 133 10.81 1.66 5.54
C VAL A 133 11.13 2.40 6.83
N ASN A 134 10.26 2.29 7.84
CA ASN A 134 10.49 2.94 9.13
C ASN A 134 11.77 2.42 9.83
N ALA A 135 12.01 1.11 9.80
CA ALA A 135 13.22 0.53 10.38
C ALA A 135 14.50 0.94 9.63
N ILE A 136 14.44 0.99 8.29
CA ILE A 136 15.57 1.45 7.46
C ILE A 136 15.87 2.93 7.72
N GLN A 137 14.85 3.78 7.79
CA GLN A 137 15.02 5.21 8.11
C GLN A 137 15.62 5.42 9.50
N LEU A 138 15.21 4.61 10.48
CA LEU A 138 15.81 4.63 11.81
C LEU A 138 17.30 4.28 11.76
N PHE A 139 17.67 3.23 11.01
CA PHE A 139 19.08 2.84 10.81
C PHE A 139 19.89 3.97 10.18
N ILE A 140 19.43 4.52 9.04
CA ILE A 140 20.11 5.62 8.33
C ILE A 140 20.29 6.85 9.24
N SER A 141 19.26 7.18 10.02
CA SER A 141 19.30 8.32 10.95
C SER A 141 20.30 8.11 12.10
N ARG A 142 20.47 6.87 12.58
CA ARG A 142 21.34 6.55 13.71
C ARG A 142 22.79 6.36 13.30
N PHE A 143 23.02 5.83 12.10
CA PHE A 143 24.33 5.47 11.58
C PHE A 143 24.55 6.02 10.16
N PRO A 144 24.60 7.36 9.99
CA PRO A 144 24.71 7.98 8.66
C PRO A 144 26.06 7.72 7.97
N GLU A 145 27.10 7.36 8.75
CA GLU A 145 28.47 7.04 8.25
C GLU A 145 28.71 5.52 8.13
N SER A 146 27.65 4.71 8.24
CA SER A 146 27.77 3.24 8.14
C SER A 146 28.13 2.80 6.73
N ASP A 147 28.98 1.78 6.62
CA ASP A 147 29.25 1.09 5.34
C ASP A 147 27.99 0.48 4.71
N SER A 148 26.95 0.25 5.50
CA SER A 148 25.65 -0.24 5.04
C SER A 148 24.67 0.85 4.61
N PHE A 149 25.05 2.13 4.65
CA PHE A 149 24.19 3.26 4.35
C PHE A 149 23.62 3.21 2.90
N GLU A 150 24.47 3.01 1.91
CA GLU A 150 24.07 2.91 0.51
C GLU A 150 23.11 1.74 0.28
N ARG A 151 23.41 0.60 0.91
CA ARG A 151 22.54 -0.58 0.83
C ARG A 151 21.17 -0.32 1.47
N ALA A 152 21.14 0.36 2.60
CA ALA A 152 19.90 0.74 3.28
C ALA A 152 19.07 1.70 2.42
N THR A 153 19.70 2.69 1.78
CA THR A 153 19.02 3.63 0.86
C THR A 153 18.44 2.89 -0.34
N ALA A 154 19.19 1.99 -0.96
CA ALA A 154 18.71 1.19 -2.08
C ALA A 154 17.49 0.30 -1.73
N MET A 155 17.40 -0.18 -0.49
CA MET A 155 16.21 -0.91 -0.01
C MET A 155 14.96 -0.01 0.06
N ILE A 156 15.11 1.27 0.47
CA ILE A 156 14.00 2.25 0.45
C ILE A 156 13.53 2.48 -0.99
N ASP A 157 14.47 2.69 -1.91
CA ASP A 157 14.15 2.94 -3.31
C ASP A 157 13.38 1.76 -3.93
N ASP A 158 13.79 0.53 -3.65
CA ASP A 158 13.07 -0.67 -4.08
C ASP A 158 11.65 -0.76 -3.50
N LEU A 159 11.48 -0.47 -2.20
CA LEU A 159 10.16 -0.45 -1.58
C LEU A 159 9.26 0.66 -2.16
N GLN A 160 9.82 1.83 -2.48
CA GLN A 160 9.09 2.92 -3.12
C GLN A 160 8.60 2.52 -4.52
N ILE A 161 9.42 1.80 -5.30
CA ILE A 161 9.01 1.24 -6.60
C ILE A 161 7.83 0.27 -6.43
N ARG A 162 7.84 -0.58 -5.40
CA ARG A 162 6.71 -1.50 -5.10
C ARG A 162 5.44 -0.74 -4.72
N PHE A 163 5.54 0.34 -3.93
CA PHE A 163 4.40 1.19 -3.60
C PHE A 163 3.83 1.90 -4.83
N GLU A 164 4.70 2.43 -5.69
CA GLU A 164 4.30 3.06 -6.95
C GLU A 164 3.56 2.06 -7.86
N GLU A 165 4.12 0.85 -8.03
CA GLU A 165 3.50 -0.19 -8.85
C GLU A 165 2.13 -0.59 -8.30
N LYS A 166 1.99 -0.75 -6.97
CA LYS A 166 0.69 -1.01 -6.35
C LYS A 166 -0.32 0.09 -6.67
N ALA A 167 0.05 1.35 -6.47
CA ALA A 167 -0.82 2.48 -6.73
C ALA A 167 -1.21 2.59 -8.22
N TYR A 168 -0.29 2.25 -9.13
CA TYR A 168 -0.57 2.19 -10.55
C TYR A 168 -1.57 1.07 -10.88
N GLN A 169 -1.38 -0.13 -10.35
CA GLN A 169 -2.32 -1.25 -10.56
C GLN A 169 -3.70 -0.98 -9.95
N GLU A 170 -3.77 -0.30 -8.82
CA GLU A 170 -5.02 0.21 -8.24
C GLU A 170 -5.69 1.21 -9.18
N SER A 171 -4.91 2.09 -9.82
CA SER A 171 -5.43 3.05 -10.81
C SER A 171 -6.04 2.34 -12.02
N LEU A 172 -5.39 1.30 -12.53
CA LEU A 172 -5.92 0.46 -13.62
C LEU A 172 -7.18 -0.31 -13.19
N LEU A 173 -7.23 -0.76 -11.93
CA LEU A 173 -8.43 -1.41 -11.40
C LEU A 173 -9.63 -0.44 -11.37
N TYR A 174 -9.45 0.80 -10.87
CA TYR A 174 -10.52 1.81 -10.89
C TYR A 174 -10.95 2.13 -12.30
N LEU A 175 -10.02 2.20 -13.27
CA LEU A 175 -10.37 2.38 -14.68
C LEU A 175 -11.25 1.23 -15.19
N LYS A 176 -10.88 0.00 -14.94
CA LYS A 176 -11.66 -1.18 -15.33
C LYS A 176 -13.06 -1.21 -14.71
N LEU A 177 -13.22 -0.73 -13.48
CA LEU A 177 -14.52 -0.65 -12.82
C LEU A 177 -15.46 0.36 -13.51
N THR A 178 -14.93 1.37 -14.22
CA THR A 178 -15.75 2.29 -15.02
C THR A 178 -16.36 1.63 -16.26
N GLU A 179 -15.90 0.45 -16.66
CA GLU A 179 -16.40 -0.33 -17.80
C GLU A 179 -17.45 -1.38 -17.39
N GLY A 180 -17.72 -1.53 -16.08
CA GLY A 180 -18.61 -2.53 -15.51
C GLY A 180 -20.10 -2.21 -15.67
N LEU A 181 -20.95 -3.00 -14.99
CA LEU A 181 -22.41 -2.88 -15.05
C LEU A 181 -22.95 -1.57 -14.43
N TYR A 182 -22.25 -1.00 -13.44
CA TYR A 182 -22.61 0.23 -12.74
C TYR A 182 -21.49 1.28 -12.81
N PRO A 183 -21.10 1.73 -14.00
CA PRO A 183 -19.92 2.58 -14.18
C PRO A 183 -20.04 3.94 -13.48
N GLY A 184 -21.25 4.44 -13.28
CA GLY A 184 -21.52 5.78 -12.73
C GLY A 184 -20.91 6.03 -11.35
N GLU A 185 -20.85 5.01 -10.52
CA GLU A 185 -20.30 5.09 -9.16
C GLU A 185 -18.76 5.18 -9.16
N PHE A 186 -18.11 4.60 -10.17
CA PHE A 186 -16.66 4.47 -10.20
C PHE A 186 -15.93 5.61 -10.92
N TYR A 187 -16.59 6.39 -11.80
CA TYR A 187 -15.95 7.49 -12.53
C TYR A 187 -15.26 8.49 -11.59
N ARG A 188 -15.99 8.96 -10.57
CA ARG A 188 -15.45 9.92 -9.61
C ARG A 188 -14.29 9.33 -8.83
N ALA A 189 -14.40 8.07 -8.38
CA ALA A 189 -13.34 7.38 -7.67
C ALA A 189 -12.08 7.22 -8.55
N CYS A 190 -12.25 6.85 -9.83
CA CYS A 190 -11.18 6.73 -10.79
C CYS A 190 -10.45 8.08 -11.02
N ILE A 191 -11.20 9.17 -11.23
CA ILE A 191 -10.65 10.52 -11.40
C ILE A 191 -9.81 10.91 -10.18
N ILE A 192 -10.35 10.74 -8.97
CA ILE A 192 -9.64 11.05 -7.71
C ILE A 192 -8.40 10.19 -7.56
N ASN A 193 -8.49 8.90 -7.87
CA ASN A 193 -7.35 7.98 -7.78
C ASN A 193 -6.21 8.41 -8.71
N PHE A 194 -6.49 8.75 -9.98
CA PHE A 194 -5.48 9.23 -10.93
C PHE A 194 -4.81 10.54 -10.47
N GLN A 195 -5.59 11.45 -9.89
CA GLN A 195 -5.05 12.70 -9.34
C GLN A 195 -4.15 12.43 -8.13
N ASN A 196 -4.55 11.52 -7.24
CA ASN A 196 -3.75 11.12 -6.09
C ASN A 196 -2.47 10.42 -6.52
N PHE A 197 -2.52 9.55 -7.55
CA PHE A 197 -1.33 8.93 -8.11
C PHE A 197 -0.33 9.98 -8.61
N ALA A 198 -0.77 10.93 -9.44
CA ALA A 198 0.08 11.98 -9.98
C ALA A 198 0.66 12.92 -8.90
N LYS A 199 -0.04 13.08 -7.78
CA LYS A 199 0.41 13.86 -6.61
C LYS A 199 1.46 13.11 -5.79
N ASN A 200 1.23 11.81 -5.55
CA ASN A 200 2.08 11.00 -4.68
C ASN A 200 3.35 10.51 -5.39
N TYR A 201 3.27 10.33 -6.72
CA TYR A 201 4.36 9.86 -7.57
C TYR A 201 4.60 10.82 -8.75
N PRO A 202 5.06 12.07 -8.49
CA PRO A 202 5.15 13.11 -9.52
C PRO A 202 6.08 12.75 -10.68
N ASP A 203 7.13 11.95 -10.42
CA ASP A 203 8.16 11.57 -11.40
C ASP A 203 7.89 10.21 -12.05
N SER A 204 6.73 9.59 -11.77
CA SER A 204 6.36 8.30 -12.32
C SER A 204 6.24 8.33 -13.84
N LYS A 205 6.82 7.31 -14.49
CA LYS A 205 6.66 7.05 -15.94
C LYS A 205 5.21 6.80 -16.37
N HIS A 206 4.33 6.45 -15.42
CA HIS A 206 2.92 6.16 -15.67
C HIS A 206 2.05 7.42 -15.72
N ASN A 207 2.57 8.57 -15.30
CA ASN A 207 1.80 9.81 -15.23
C ASN A 207 1.30 10.31 -16.59
N GLU A 208 2.04 10.09 -17.67
CA GLU A 208 1.61 10.48 -19.02
C GLU A 208 0.39 9.65 -19.45
N GLU A 209 0.44 8.34 -19.28
CA GLU A 209 -0.67 7.44 -19.60
C GLU A 209 -1.90 7.72 -18.74
N LEU A 210 -1.73 7.78 -17.41
CA LEU A 210 -2.83 8.05 -16.49
C LEU A 210 -3.43 9.45 -16.69
N GLY A 211 -2.62 10.43 -17.05
CA GLY A 211 -3.07 11.78 -17.41
C GLY A 211 -3.95 11.79 -18.66
N PHE A 212 -3.61 11.03 -19.69
CA PHE A 212 -4.46 10.83 -20.85
C PHE A 212 -5.76 10.10 -20.47
N LYS A 213 -5.67 9.01 -19.71
CA LYS A 213 -6.83 8.26 -19.20
C LYS A 213 -7.75 9.12 -18.32
N LEU A 214 -7.20 10.05 -17.56
CA LEU A 214 -7.98 11.00 -16.78
C LEU A 214 -8.92 11.83 -17.66
N VAL A 215 -8.45 12.31 -18.82
CA VAL A 215 -9.28 13.08 -19.76
C VAL A 215 -10.36 12.17 -20.38
N GLU A 216 -10.04 10.95 -20.78
CA GLU A 216 -11.00 9.97 -21.32
C GLU A 216 -12.11 9.67 -20.30
N VAL A 217 -11.73 9.33 -19.06
CA VAL A 217 -12.69 8.99 -17.99
C VAL A 217 -13.57 10.20 -17.62
N THR A 218 -13.00 11.42 -17.61
CA THR A 218 -13.74 12.64 -17.32
C THR A 218 -14.80 12.91 -18.39
N LEU A 219 -14.47 12.70 -19.66
CA LEU A 219 -15.47 12.83 -20.74
C LEU A 219 -16.59 11.80 -20.58
N ALA A 220 -16.25 10.52 -20.38
CA ALA A 220 -17.23 9.46 -20.16
C ALA A 220 -18.14 9.73 -18.96
N TYR A 221 -17.58 10.32 -17.90
CA TYR A 221 -18.35 10.76 -16.73
C TYR A 221 -19.30 11.92 -17.07
N GLY A 222 -18.84 12.92 -17.84
CA GLY A 222 -19.66 14.03 -18.31
C GLY A 222 -20.81 13.57 -19.18
N GLU A 223 -20.57 12.68 -20.16
CA GLU A 223 -21.58 12.14 -21.07
C GLU A 223 -22.73 11.42 -20.33
N ARG A 224 -22.40 10.68 -19.27
CA ARG A 224 -23.36 9.88 -18.47
C ARG A 224 -23.92 10.62 -17.26
N SER A 225 -23.63 11.90 -17.12
CA SER A 225 -24.05 12.71 -15.98
C SER A 225 -25.55 13.04 -16.01
N VAL A 226 -26.14 13.21 -14.83
CA VAL A 226 -27.45 13.82 -14.68
C VAL A 226 -27.41 15.27 -15.18
N PHE A 227 -28.58 15.77 -15.58
CA PHE A 227 -28.76 17.05 -16.26
C PHE A 227 -28.02 18.21 -15.56
N ASP A 228 -28.22 18.37 -14.25
CA ASP A 228 -27.67 19.49 -13.47
C ASP A 228 -26.16 19.45 -13.30
N LYS A 229 -25.50 18.28 -13.50
CA LYS A 229 -24.06 18.09 -13.32
C LYS A 229 -23.31 17.95 -14.64
N LYS A 230 -24.00 17.84 -15.76
CA LYS A 230 -23.40 17.57 -17.06
C LYS A 230 -22.48 18.71 -17.51
N GLU A 231 -22.92 19.96 -17.35
CA GLU A 231 -22.15 21.15 -17.72
C GLU A 231 -20.82 21.24 -16.97
N GLU A 232 -20.86 21.11 -15.64
CA GLU A 232 -19.67 21.13 -14.77
C GLU A 232 -18.64 20.07 -15.20
N ARG A 233 -19.08 18.83 -15.41
CA ARG A 233 -18.21 17.69 -15.71
C ARG A 233 -17.66 17.72 -17.14
N LEU A 234 -18.40 18.26 -18.12
CA LEU A 234 -17.88 18.46 -19.46
C LEU A 234 -16.83 19.58 -19.52
N ASN A 235 -16.98 20.63 -18.70
CA ASN A 235 -15.95 21.66 -18.55
C ASN A 235 -14.66 21.13 -17.91
N ASP A 236 -14.75 20.17 -16.98
CA ASP A 236 -13.56 19.53 -16.39
C ASP A 236 -12.70 18.80 -17.42
N VAL A 237 -13.29 18.32 -18.54
CA VAL A 237 -12.52 17.70 -19.64
C VAL A 237 -11.51 18.68 -20.21
N SER A 238 -11.92 19.91 -20.54
CA SER A 238 -11.01 20.94 -21.05
C SER A 238 -9.93 21.30 -20.04
N LYS A 239 -10.30 21.43 -18.77
CA LYS A 239 -9.36 21.70 -17.66
C LYS A 239 -8.25 20.65 -17.56
N TYR A 240 -8.60 19.36 -17.53
CA TYR A 240 -7.60 18.28 -17.42
C TYR A 240 -6.80 18.11 -18.72
N ALA A 241 -7.43 18.30 -19.88
CA ALA A 241 -6.74 18.31 -21.17
C ALA A 241 -5.68 19.42 -21.26
N ASP A 242 -5.99 20.62 -20.78
CA ASP A 242 -5.03 21.73 -20.76
C ASP A 242 -3.88 21.49 -19.77
N GLN A 243 -4.17 20.87 -18.62
CA GLN A 243 -3.14 20.43 -17.69
C GLN A 243 -2.23 19.39 -18.34
N PHE A 244 -2.79 18.40 -19.03
CA PHE A 244 -2.05 17.37 -19.74
C PHE A 244 -1.11 17.99 -20.81
N LYS A 245 -1.65 18.84 -21.69
CA LYS A 245 -0.87 19.50 -22.76
C LYS A 245 0.29 20.34 -22.22
N ARG A 246 0.09 21.05 -21.11
CA ARG A 246 1.17 21.81 -20.45
C ARG A 246 2.26 20.92 -19.87
N ARG A 247 1.89 19.77 -19.32
CA ARG A 247 2.86 18.87 -18.69
C ARG A 247 3.60 17.99 -19.71
N TYR A 248 2.93 17.62 -20.81
CA TYR A 248 3.43 16.71 -21.84
C TYR A 248 3.30 17.30 -23.25
N PRO A 249 4.05 18.37 -23.57
CA PRO A 249 3.91 19.08 -24.85
C PRO A 249 4.32 18.26 -26.07
N GLU A 250 5.06 17.15 -25.88
CA GLU A 250 5.52 16.26 -26.95
C GLU A 250 4.84 14.87 -26.89
N SER A 251 3.76 14.75 -26.13
CA SER A 251 3.06 13.49 -25.94
C SER A 251 2.48 12.93 -27.22
N LYS A 252 2.60 11.62 -27.40
CA LYS A 252 1.91 10.85 -28.47
C LYS A 252 0.39 10.93 -28.37
N TYR A 253 -0.16 11.29 -27.21
CA TYR A 253 -1.61 11.38 -26.96
C TYR A 253 -2.24 12.72 -27.35
N LEU A 254 -1.47 13.75 -27.79
CA LEU A 254 -2.00 15.08 -28.07
C LEU A 254 -3.13 15.09 -29.10
N GLY A 255 -3.02 14.31 -30.18
CA GLY A 255 -4.06 14.20 -31.20
C GLY A 255 -5.38 13.61 -30.64
N SER A 256 -5.26 12.61 -29.76
CA SER A 256 -6.39 12.04 -29.04
C SER A 256 -7.02 13.02 -28.07
N ILE A 257 -6.21 13.77 -27.33
CA ILE A 257 -6.67 14.84 -26.42
C ILE A 257 -7.50 15.90 -27.16
N GLU A 258 -7.02 16.36 -28.32
CA GLU A 258 -7.78 17.33 -29.16
C GLU A 258 -9.13 16.77 -29.60
N THR A 259 -9.20 15.48 -29.92
CA THR A 259 -10.44 14.80 -30.28
C THR A 259 -11.41 14.75 -29.09
N LEU A 260 -10.92 14.45 -27.89
CA LEU A 260 -11.73 14.42 -26.67
C LEU A 260 -12.27 15.82 -26.32
N ILE A 261 -11.45 16.86 -26.47
CA ILE A 261 -11.87 18.26 -26.27
C ILE A 261 -13.03 18.61 -27.23
N LYS A 262 -12.87 18.34 -28.53
CA LYS A 262 -13.91 18.62 -29.54
C LYS A 262 -15.22 17.89 -29.21
N LYS A 263 -15.12 16.62 -28.80
CA LYS A 263 -16.30 15.83 -28.40
C LYS A 263 -16.98 16.43 -27.19
N SER A 264 -16.22 16.81 -26.16
CA SER A 264 -16.75 17.46 -24.96
C SER A 264 -17.46 18.79 -25.28
N GLN A 265 -16.85 19.62 -26.13
CA GLN A 265 -17.44 20.90 -26.55
C GLN A 265 -18.73 20.70 -27.31
N THR A 266 -18.81 19.72 -28.22
CA THR A 266 -20.05 19.40 -28.96
C THR A 266 -21.15 18.97 -27.99
N GLU A 267 -20.87 18.10 -27.03
CA GLU A 267 -21.81 17.65 -26.00
C GLU A 267 -22.28 18.83 -25.10
N LEU A 268 -21.34 19.70 -24.74
CA LEU A 268 -21.63 20.88 -23.92
C LEU A 268 -22.56 21.84 -24.61
N VAL A 269 -22.30 22.16 -25.89
CA VAL A 269 -23.18 23.04 -26.69
C VAL A 269 -24.60 22.45 -26.81
N ALA A 270 -24.68 21.14 -27.08
CA ALA A 270 -25.98 20.46 -27.15
C ALA A 270 -26.73 20.53 -25.82
N HIS A 271 -26.05 20.29 -24.71
CA HIS A 271 -26.61 20.37 -23.37
C HIS A 271 -27.08 21.77 -23.01
N LEU A 272 -26.29 22.80 -23.28
CA LEU A 272 -26.64 24.20 -22.99
C LEU A 272 -27.87 24.67 -23.79
N LYS A 273 -28.05 24.18 -25.04
CA LYS A 273 -29.23 24.45 -25.82
C LYS A 273 -30.48 23.87 -25.14
N VAL A 274 -30.45 22.60 -24.74
CA VAL A 274 -31.58 21.95 -24.06
C VAL A 274 -31.86 22.62 -22.71
N LYS A 275 -30.83 23.00 -21.96
CA LYS A 275 -30.95 23.70 -20.68
C LYS A 275 -31.70 25.03 -20.85
N LYS A 276 -31.34 25.82 -21.86
CA LYS A 276 -31.99 27.09 -22.17
C LYS A 276 -33.46 26.87 -22.51
N GLU A 277 -33.80 25.93 -23.40
CA GLU A 277 -35.14 25.60 -23.76
C GLU A 277 -36.00 25.17 -22.54
N TYR A 278 -35.41 24.38 -21.63
CA TYR A 278 -36.08 23.97 -20.39
C TYR A 278 -36.32 25.15 -19.44
N GLU A 279 -35.35 26.04 -19.26
CA GLU A 279 -35.48 27.24 -18.43
C GLU A 279 -36.58 28.21 -18.98
N GLU A 280 -36.64 28.39 -20.30
CA GLU A 280 -37.68 29.19 -20.96
C GLU A 280 -39.09 28.58 -20.75
N GLN A 281 -39.22 27.26 -20.88
CA GLN A 281 -40.48 26.55 -20.61
C GLN A 281 -40.91 26.68 -19.14
N LEU A 282 -39.98 26.54 -18.21
CA LEU A 282 -40.23 26.66 -16.78
C LEU A 282 -40.66 28.10 -16.40
N ALA A 283 -40.01 29.11 -16.99
CA ALA A 283 -40.38 30.52 -16.80
C ALA A 283 -41.79 30.79 -17.30
N LYS A 284 -42.16 30.29 -18.50
CA LYS A 284 -43.50 30.42 -19.06
C LYS A 284 -44.55 29.74 -18.18
N ALA A 285 -44.29 28.50 -17.74
CA ALA A 285 -45.22 27.76 -16.86
C ALA A 285 -45.45 28.47 -15.53
N LYS A 286 -44.44 29.13 -14.97
CA LYS A 286 -44.59 29.95 -13.76
C LYS A 286 -45.47 31.18 -13.99
N LEU A 287 -45.27 31.90 -15.11
CA LEU A 287 -46.11 33.06 -15.49
C LEU A 287 -47.56 32.64 -15.66
N ASP A 288 -47.81 31.52 -16.36
CA ASP A 288 -49.16 31.01 -16.59
C ASP A 288 -49.84 30.59 -15.26
N ALA A 289 -49.07 29.96 -14.33
CA ALA A 289 -49.58 29.59 -13.01
C ALA A 289 -49.91 30.81 -12.13
N ASP A 290 -49.09 31.85 -12.17
CA ASP A 290 -49.36 33.10 -11.43
C ASP A 290 -50.54 33.88 -12.04
N ALA A 291 -50.68 33.92 -13.35
CA ALA A 291 -51.87 34.49 -14.00
C ALA A 291 -53.16 33.72 -13.65
N ALA A 292 -53.10 32.40 -13.56
CA ALA A 292 -54.24 31.58 -13.13
C ALA A 292 -54.66 31.84 -11.68
N LYS A 293 -53.72 32.12 -10.77
CA LYS A 293 -54.00 32.47 -9.38
C LYS A 293 -54.70 33.84 -9.26
N ILE A 294 -54.29 34.82 -10.07
CA ILE A 294 -54.88 36.16 -10.10
C ILE A 294 -56.32 36.10 -10.62
N ASN A 295 -56.61 35.18 -11.54
CA ASN A 295 -57.97 35.04 -12.16
C ASN A 295 -58.92 34.10 -11.40
N GLN A 296 -58.53 33.53 -10.24
CA GLN A 296 -59.44 32.82 -9.36
C GLN A 296 -60.30 33.88 -8.60
N PRO A 297 -61.63 33.89 -8.73
CA PRO A 297 -62.50 34.78 -7.94
C PRO A 297 -62.35 34.41 -6.46
N GLU A 298 -62.13 35.41 -5.63
CA GLU A 298 -62.12 35.22 -4.15
C GLU A 298 -63.43 34.51 -3.79
N ALA A 299 -63.31 33.28 -3.26
CA ALA A 299 -64.44 32.59 -2.66
C ALA A 299 -64.94 33.44 -1.48
N THR A 300 -65.94 34.22 -1.66
CA THR A 300 -66.66 34.94 -0.61
C THR A 300 -67.11 33.89 0.40
N THR A 301 -66.45 33.84 1.52
CA THR A 301 -66.92 33.09 2.69
C THR A 301 -68.08 33.89 3.33
N GLU A 302 -69.31 33.64 2.82
CA GLU A 302 -70.54 34.08 3.57
C GLU A 302 -70.56 33.27 4.87
N LEU A 303 -70.23 33.94 5.94
CA LEU A 303 -70.50 33.54 7.30
C LEU A 303 -71.99 33.65 7.55
N THR A 304 -72.74 32.61 7.33
CA THR A 304 -74.13 32.48 7.88
C THR A 304 -74.06 32.28 9.37
N THR A 305 -74.20 33.35 10.10
CA THR A 305 -74.54 33.35 11.53
C THR A 305 -75.95 32.90 11.72
N GLU A 306 -76.20 31.62 11.93
CA GLU A 306 -77.51 31.20 12.49
C GLU A 306 -77.42 31.25 14.02
N ILE A 307 -78.04 32.24 14.58
CA ILE A 307 -78.45 32.37 15.96
C ILE A 307 -79.56 31.32 16.20
N LYS A 308 -79.26 30.30 17.03
CA LYS A 308 -80.31 29.50 17.65
C LYS A 308 -80.56 30.00 19.06
N ASN A 309 -81.71 30.72 19.23
CA ASN A 309 -82.40 30.75 20.48
C ASN A 309 -83.19 29.44 20.64
N ASN A 310 -82.90 28.69 21.70
CA ASN A 310 -83.87 28.17 22.69
C ASN A 310 -83.06 27.28 23.67
#